data_ce61c22c95e91a055d7009cd07b9c5a8
#
_entry.id   ce61c22c95e91a055d7009cd07b9c5a8
#
_cell.length_a   1.000
_cell.length_b   1.000
_cell.length_c   1.000
_cell.angle_alpha   90.00
_cell.angle_beta   90.00
_cell.angle_gamma   90.00
#
_symmetry.space_group_name_H-M   'P 1'
#
loop_
_entity.id
_entity.type
_entity.pdbx_description
1 polymer ?
#
loop_
_entity_poly.entity_id
_entity_poly.type
_entity_poly.pdbx_seq_one_letter_code
_entity_poly.pdbx_strand_id
1 'polypeptide(L)'
;MNFNLVEMYNGLLRFNKHILNELAEGLKHLPNLDGVSKGDSLIINEQGNPAWGSAAFIPTFENAAYGIEWTKDDNDIIRIGNAKFHRELPIQNRLKGCVYNEKKISYFLNPTGWAKPLENGLIPPLDGSDGDVGVRVPEFYMCVKDTGTKYQLWISDFNIDGTFTRVHPFIISHTKTMTRTREDGKEEVFSACIKPDDTRYLGGNKNSSVVATKLQGRPRTGINYDKANEFCANRGDWITMIDYLEYCAIQALCYIEYASFDNQAALNTNLTSEGFKQGGLGAGVTNLAWDRWTAFNGNNPIVQTYWTAEHNIGNGSTNGDHYELGNYNTDGSNLNTYPAVYRGILNFFGDIWTLIRDVVIVNRNANYNSVYLLKKGVNHADITIDNIQDKCYFIGDQANSNNFITEFDFRFGPYFIPNKVGSNKKADYNWIRGSNGQDTDKAVRVLLFGGGAYDGSGAGSGHFGSYWVQSAFGAHVGFFTTVKLD
;
A
#
# COMPACT_ATOMS: atom_id res chain seq x y z
N MET A 1 17.76 1.74 35.66
CA MET A 1 16.64 1.21 36.46
C MET A 1 16.95 -0.24 36.79
N ASN A 2 16.95 -0.59 38.07
CA ASN A 2 17.16 -1.98 38.50
C ASN A 2 15.81 -2.72 38.34
N PHE A 3 15.61 -3.43 37.27
CA PHE A 3 14.51 -4.39 37.19
C PHE A 3 14.90 -5.62 38.04
N ASN A 4 14.20 -5.81 39.13
CA ASN A 4 14.34 -6.99 39.97
C ASN A 4 13.61 -8.15 39.26
N LEU A 5 14.23 -9.32 39.18
CA LEU A 5 13.61 -10.55 38.63
C LEU A 5 12.21 -10.81 39.20
N VAL A 6 11.95 -10.39 40.44
CA VAL A 6 10.67 -10.49 41.15
C VAL A 6 9.62 -9.54 40.52
N GLU A 7 10.01 -8.37 40.02
CA GLU A 7 9.06 -7.44 39.36
C GLU A 7 8.73 -7.90 37.94
N MET A 8 9.69 -8.48 37.24
CA MET A 8 9.47 -9.11 35.92
C MET A 8 8.58 -10.35 36.05
N TYR A 9 8.82 -11.18 37.09
CA TYR A 9 8.01 -12.34 37.43
C TYR A 9 6.59 -11.94 37.83
N ASN A 10 6.41 -10.88 38.62
CA ASN A 10 5.11 -10.36 39.05
C ASN A 10 4.37 -9.64 37.89
N GLY A 11 5.07 -9.08 36.91
CA GLY A 11 4.51 -8.56 35.65
C GLY A 11 3.94 -9.68 34.79
N LEU A 12 4.65 -10.79 34.67
CA LEU A 12 4.24 -12.01 33.96
C LEU A 12 3.07 -12.74 34.64
N LEU A 13 2.98 -12.68 35.99
CA LEU A 13 1.87 -13.27 36.74
C LEU A 13 0.49 -12.62 36.49
N ARG A 14 0.44 -11.46 35.87
CA ARG A 14 -0.82 -10.83 35.44
C ARG A 14 -1.36 -11.38 34.12
N PHE A 15 -0.61 -12.23 33.43
CA PHE A 15 -1.06 -12.91 32.23
C PHE A 15 -1.74 -14.25 32.58
N ASN A 16 -2.82 -14.53 31.85
CA ASN A 16 -3.78 -15.61 31.92
C ASN A 16 -3.21 -16.97 32.40
N LYS A 17 -3.91 -17.64 33.33
CA LYS A 17 -3.51 -18.88 34.03
C LYS A 17 -3.11 -20.05 33.11
N HIS A 18 -3.58 -20.06 31.88
CA HIS A 18 -3.23 -21.04 30.84
C HIS A 18 -1.79 -20.81 30.31
N ILE A 19 -1.44 -19.57 30.04
CA ILE A 19 -0.07 -19.19 29.62
C ILE A 19 0.93 -19.45 30.74
N LEU A 20 0.52 -19.29 32.00
CA LEU A 20 1.35 -19.57 33.16
C LEU A 20 1.70 -21.06 33.31
N ASN A 21 0.80 -21.96 32.94
CA ASN A 21 1.08 -23.40 32.97
C ASN A 21 2.02 -23.84 31.85
N GLU A 22 1.86 -23.31 30.65
CA GLU A 22 2.78 -23.56 29.52
C GLU A 22 4.14 -22.89 29.75
N LEU A 23 4.18 -21.69 30.37
CA LEU A 23 5.42 -21.05 30.78
C LEU A 23 6.09 -21.83 31.89
N ALA A 24 5.35 -22.37 32.86
CA ALA A 24 5.90 -23.18 33.95
C ALA A 24 6.51 -24.50 33.43
N GLU A 25 5.90 -25.13 32.44
CA GLU A 25 6.49 -26.27 31.74
C GLU A 25 7.73 -25.86 30.92
N GLY A 26 7.69 -24.73 30.23
CA GLY A 26 8.82 -24.14 29.51
C GLY A 26 9.97 -23.72 30.45
N LEU A 27 9.64 -23.19 31.64
CA LEU A 27 10.61 -22.79 32.66
C LEU A 27 11.41 -23.97 33.25
N LYS A 28 10.89 -25.21 33.20
CA LYS A 28 11.64 -26.42 33.56
C LYS A 28 12.81 -26.70 32.62
N HIS A 29 12.82 -26.13 31.46
CA HIS A 29 13.86 -26.24 30.44
C HIS A 29 14.77 -25.01 30.35
N LEU A 30 14.61 -24.04 31.27
CA LEU A 30 15.51 -22.87 31.28
C LEU A 30 16.93 -23.32 31.72
N PRO A 31 17.95 -22.71 31.14
CA PRO A 31 19.31 -22.93 31.59
C PRO A 31 19.45 -22.58 33.06
N ASN A 32 20.31 -23.34 33.76
CA ASN A 32 20.65 -23.10 35.16
C ASN A 32 21.08 -21.63 35.36
N LEU A 33 20.61 -21.00 36.43
CA LEU A 33 20.98 -19.65 36.83
C LEU A 33 22.40 -19.49 37.34
N ASP A 34 23.14 -20.62 37.49
CA ASP A 34 24.54 -20.59 37.89
C ASP A 34 25.38 -19.89 36.83
N GLY A 35 25.97 -18.75 37.19
CA GLY A 35 26.81 -17.96 36.30
C GLY A 35 26.08 -16.80 35.56
N VAL A 36 24.79 -16.58 35.83
CA VAL A 36 24.05 -15.42 35.27
C VAL A 36 24.55 -14.14 35.95
N SER A 37 25.00 -13.20 35.13
CA SER A 37 25.49 -11.89 35.59
C SER A 37 24.39 -10.87 35.64
N LYS A 38 24.56 -9.82 36.44
CA LYS A 38 23.63 -8.69 36.47
C LYS A 38 23.58 -8.01 35.09
N GLY A 39 22.45 -8.07 34.43
CA GLY A 39 22.23 -7.54 33.07
C GLY A 39 22.02 -8.60 32.00
N ASP A 40 22.21 -9.89 32.34
CA ASP A 40 21.89 -10.99 31.45
C ASP A 40 20.37 -11.11 31.28
N SER A 41 19.97 -11.45 30.08
CA SER A 41 18.56 -11.67 29.69
C SER A 41 18.40 -13.07 29.10
N LEU A 42 17.20 -13.62 29.22
CA LEU A 42 16.85 -14.82 28.51
C LEU A 42 16.79 -14.53 27.00
N ILE A 43 17.64 -15.20 26.25
CA ILE A 43 17.74 -15.09 24.78
C ILE A 43 17.51 -16.46 24.15
N ILE A 44 17.16 -16.47 22.88
CA ILE A 44 17.22 -17.68 22.05
C ILE A 44 18.59 -17.68 21.36
N ASN A 45 19.41 -18.69 21.63
CA ASN A 45 20.72 -18.83 21.01
C ASN A 45 20.63 -19.25 19.52
N GLU A 46 21.76 -19.30 18.84
CA GLU A 46 21.82 -19.65 17.41
C GLU A 46 21.27 -21.06 17.10
N GLN A 47 21.20 -21.94 18.08
CA GLN A 47 20.64 -23.29 17.97
C GLN A 47 19.13 -23.33 18.28
N GLY A 48 18.51 -22.19 18.56
CA GLY A 48 17.08 -22.10 18.87
C GLY A 48 16.71 -22.44 20.31
N ASN A 49 17.70 -22.59 21.21
CA ASN A 49 17.48 -22.93 22.61
C ASN A 49 17.50 -21.69 23.53
N PRO A 50 16.67 -21.66 24.61
CA PRO A 50 16.77 -20.61 25.62
C PRO A 50 18.17 -20.62 26.28
N ALA A 51 18.80 -19.47 26.39
CA ALA A 51 20.09 -19.28 27.04
C ALA A 51 20.13 -17.93 27.76
N TRP A 52 20.95 -17.80 28.77
CA TRP A 52 21.24 -16.51 29.40
C TRP A 52 22.38 -15.83 28.64
N GLY A 53 22.21 -14.58 28.28
CA GLY A 53 23.20 -13.81 27.53
C GLY A 53 23.31 -12.36 28.00
N SER A 54 24.46 -11.75 27.73
CA SER A 54 24.93 -10.51 28.32
C SER A 54 24.22 -9.22 27.81
N ALA A 55 23.22 -9.30 26.94
CA ALA A 55 22.42 -8.13 26.54
C ALA A 55 21.04 -8.53 26.11
N ALA A 56 20.02 -8.05 26.81
CA ALA A 56 18.70 -7.93 26.21
C ALA A 56 18.80 -7.04 24.97
N PHE A 57 18.32 -7.51 23.82
CA PHE A 57 18.15 -6.65 22.67
C PHE A 57 17.08 -5.60 23.02
N ILE A 58 17.52 -4.37 23.25
CA ILE A 58 16.63 -3.24 23.44
C ILE A 58 16.54 -2.54 22.08
N PRO A 59 15.36 -2.57 21.42
CA PRO A 59 15.21 -1.90 20.13
C PRO A 59 15.33 -0.40 20.31
N THR A 60 16.19 0.24 19.51
CA THR A 60 16.37 1.69 19.39
C THR A 60 16.22 2.11 17.94
N PHE A 61 16.17 3.42 17.69
CA PHE A 61 16.13 3.93 16.32
C PHE A 61 17.40 3.56 15.52
N GLU A 62 18.54 3.42 16.17
CA GLU A 62 19.82 3.10 15.53
C GLU A 62 19.99 1.63 15.20
N ASN A 63 19.44 0.74 16.04
CA ASN A 63 19.69 -0.69 15.91
C ASN A 63 18.51 -1.49 15.32
N ALA A 64 17.28 -0.96 15.41
CA ALA A 64 16.05 -1.67 15.07
C ALA A 64 15.14 -0.92 14.07
N ALA A 65 15.47 0.31 13.68
CA ALA A 65 14.69 1.09 12.75
C ALA A 65 15.54 1.64 11.61
N TYR A 66 14.89 1.97 10.51
CA TYR A 66 15.45 2.69 9.38
C TYR A 66 14.38 3.55 8.73
N GLY A 67 14.80 4.61 8.06
CA GLY A 67 13.85 5.56 7.54
C GLY A 67 14.49 6.65 6.69
N ILE A 68 13.72 7.69 6.45
CA ILE A 68 14.17 8.88 5.73
C ILE A 68 13.86 10.14 6.54
N GLU A 69 14.72 11.14 6.36
CA GLU A 69 14.54 12.48 6.91
C GLU A 69 14.54 13.48 5.77
N TRP A 70 13.69 14.50 5.87
CA TRP A 70 13.68 15.63 4.93
C TRP A 70 13.32 16.94 5.64
N THR A 71 13.84 18.04 5.11
CA THR A 71 13.48 19.38 5.55
C THR A 71 12.13 19.78 4.98
N LYS A 72 11.27 20.43 5.77
CA LYS A 72 9.90 20.78 5.37
C LYS A 72 9.87 21.64 4.10
N ASP A 73 10.84 22.49 3.90
CA ASP A 73 10.91 23.45 2.79
C ASP A 73 11.90 23.02 1.68
N ASP A 74 12.57 21.87 1.81
CA ASP A 74 13.57 21.36 0.88
C ASP A 74 13.21 19.97 0.36
N ASN A 75 13.76 19.60 -0.80
CA ASN A 75 13.58 18.30 -1.43
C ASN A 75 14.67 17.27 -1.08
N ASP A 76 15.66 17.66 -0.31
CA ASP A 76 16.76 16.78 0.08
C ASP A 76 16.27 15.74 1.08
N ILE A 77 16.29 14.49 0.64
CA ILE A 77 15.96 13.34 1.45
C ILE A 77 17.23 12.61 1.79
N ILE A 78 17.44 12.36 3.07
CA ILE A 78 18.54 11.54 3.57
C ILE A 78 18.01 10.27 4.24
N ARG A 79 18.79 9.19 4.16
CA ARG A 79 18.51 7.95 4.88
C ARG A 79 18.99 8.08 6.32
N ILE A 80 18.18 7.61 7.26
CA ILE A 80 18.46 7.65 8.71
C ILE A 80 18.24 6.27 9.34
N GLY A 81 18.86 6.07 10.53
CA GLY A 81 18.77 4.82 11.27
C GLY A 81 19.76 3.75 10.80
N ASN A 82 19.39 2.50 10.85
CA ASN A 82 20.29 1.38 10.61
C ASN A 82 20.71 1.27 9.13
N ALA A 83 21.95 1.60 8.81
CA ALA A 83 22.47 1.55 7.44
C ALA A 83 22.47 0.15 6.84
N LYS A 84 22.62 -0.91 7.65
CA LYS A 84 22.51 -2.30 7.18
C LYS A 84 21.10 -2.57 6.68
N PHE A 85 20.07 -2.07 7.37
CA PHE A 85 18.68 -2.27 6.97
C PHE A 85 18.32 -1.54 5.66
N HIS A 86 18.96 -0.42 5.37
CA HIS A 86 18.79 0.24 4.07
C HIS A 86 19.40 -0.56 2.90
N ARG A 87 20.40 -1.40 3.14
CA ARG A 87 20.94 -2.33 2.13
C ARG A 87 20.13 -3.60 2.01
N GLU A 88 19.73 -4.16 3.14
CA GLU A 88 19.06 -5.48 3.23
C GLU A 88 17.55 -5.38 3.10
N LEU A 89 16.94 -4.22 3.37
CA LEU A 89 15.50 -3.97 3.29
C LEU A 89 14.66 -5.06 3.97
N PRO A 90 14.88 -5.34 5.28
CA PRO A 90 14.33 -6.54 5.92
C PRO A 90 12.80 -6.58 5.94
N ILE A 91 12.11 -5.43 5.98
CA ILE A 91 10.64 -5.37 5.91
C ILE A 91 10.18 -5.54 4.47
N GLN A 92 10.74 -4.78 3.52
CA GLN A 92 10.36 -4.85 2.12
C GLN A 92 10.62 -6.23 1.50
N ASN A 93 11.71 -6.91 1.87
CA ASN A 93 12.03 -8.25 1.37
C ASN A 93 11.09 -9.35 1.89
N ARG A 94 10.21 -9.04 2.84
CA ARG A 94 9.13 -9.92 3.31
C ARG A 94 7.81 -9.72 2.56
N LEU A 95 7.73 -8.79 1.60
CA LEU A 95 6.62 -8.72 0.65
C LEU A 95 6.73 -9.92 -0.28
N LYS A 96 5.70 -10.79 -0.30
CA LYS A 96 5.73 -12.06 -1.04
C LYS A 96 4.45 -12.26 -1.82
N GLY A 97 4.60 -12.58 -3.10
CA GLY A 97 3.48 -13.06 -3.92
C GLY A 97 2.90 -14.35 -3.33
N CYS A 98 1.60 -14.45 -3.31
CA CYS A 98 0.89 -15.61 -2.79
C CYS A 98 -0.41 -15.89 -3.54
N VAL A 99 -0.86 -17.12 -3.46
CA VAL A 99 -2.23 -17.52 -3.76
C VAL A 99 -2.97 -17.70 -2.44
N TYR A 100 -4.17 -17.15 -2.33
CA TYR A 100 -4.94 -17.17 -1.10
C TYR A 100 -6.42 -17.46 -1.34
N ASN A 101 -7.04 -18.09 -0.35
CA ASN A 101 -8.47 -18.31 -0.28
C ASN A 101 -8.95 -17.76 1.07
N GLU A 102 -9.90 -16.83 1.02
CA GLU A 102 -10.35 -16.09 2.19
C GLU A 102 -9.16 -15.47 2.95
N LYS A 103 -9.04 -15.69 4.25
CA LYS A 103 -7.94 -15.20 5.10
C LYS A 103 -6.72 -16.12 5.13
N LYS A 104 -6.70 -17.18 4.33
CA LYS A 104 -5.65 -18.20 4.36
C LYS A 104 -4.79 -18.16 3.12
N ILE A 105 -3.48 -18.01 3.28
CA ILE A 105 -2.51 -18.22 2.22
C ILE A 105 -2.42 -19.71 1.93
N SER A 106 -2.73 -20.10 0.69
CA SER A 106 -2.63 -21.47 0.21
C SER A 106 -1.17 -21.85 0.00
N TYR A 107 -0.42 -20.97 -0.67
CA TYR A 107 1.03 -21.08 -0.86
C TYR A 107 1.64 -19.76 -1.31
N PHE A 108 2.95 -19.62 -1.10
CA PHE A 108 3.72 -18.51 -1.65
C PHE A 108 4.20 -18.85 -3.05
N LEU A 109 4.28 -17.84 -3.90
CA LEU A 109 4.75 -17.94 -5.26
C LEU A 109 6.28 -17.96 -5.33
N ASN A 110 6.84 -18.42 -6.45
CA ASN A 110 8.28 -18.44 -6.64
C ASN A 110 8.84 -17.01 -6.58
N PRO A 111 9.80 -16.73 -5.71
CA PRO A 111 10.28 -15.36 -5.49
C PRO A 111 10.99 -14.73 -6.69
N THR A 112 11.51 -15.54 -7.61
CA THR A 112 12.23 -15.06 -8.80
C THR A 112 11.36 -14.94 -10.05
N GLY A 113 10.07 -15.29 -9.93
CA GLY A 113 9.09 -15.20 -11.00
C GLY A 113 7.86 -16.05 -10.67
N TRP A 114 6.72 -15.43 -10.54
CA TRP A 114 5.50 -16.08 -10.04
C TRP A 114 4.96 -17.18 -10.95
N ALA A 115 5.22 -17.10 -12.26
CA ALA A 115 4.85 -18.14 -13.22
C ALA A 115 5.84 -19.33 -13.24
N LYS A 116 6.93 -19.28 -12.49
CA LYS A 116 7.90 -20.38 -12.37
C LYS A 116 7.41 -21.47 -11.43
N PRO A 117 7.91 -22.71 -11.60
CA PRO A 117 7.61 -23.80 -10.66
C PRO A 117 7.95 -23.45 -9.23
N LEU A 118 7.11 -23.89 -8.31
CA LEU A 118 7.37 -23.86 -6.87
C LEU A 118 8.45 -24.92 -6.50
N GLU A 119 8.94 -24.92 -5.27
CA GLU A 119 9.92 -25.89 -4.80
C GLU A 119 9.49 -27.35 -4.96
N ASN A 120 8.19 -27.62 -4.88
CA ASN A 120 7.60 -28.95 -5.10
C ASN A 120 7.36 -29.30 -6.59
N GLY A 121 7.77 -28.42 -7.52
CA GLY A 121 7.60 -28.61 -8.97
C GLY A 121 6.24 -28.20 -9.52
N LEU A 122 5.28 -27.78 -8.68
CA LEU A 122 3.97 -27.27 -9.13
C LEU A 122 4.16 -25.93 -9.87
N ILE A 123 3.58 -25.80 -11.06
CA ILE A 123 3.45 -24.53 -11.77
C ILE A 123 2.11 -23.91 -11.35
N PRO A 124 2.10 -22.77 -10.66
CA PRO A 124 0.86 -22.16 -10.22
C PRO A 124 0.05 -21.66 -11.43
N PRO A 125 -1.26 -21.93 -11.52
CA PRO A 125 -2.07 -21.53 -12.68
C PRO A 125 -2.24 -20.00 -12.78
N LEU A 126 -2.18 -19.29 -11.68
CA LEU A 126 -2.37 -17.83 -11.55
C LEU A 126 -3.68 -17.26 -12.12
N ASP A 127 -4.55 -18.11 -12.69
CA ASP A 127 -5.83 -17.73 -13.29
C ASP A 127 -7.01 -17.74 -12.31
N GLY A 128 -6.70 -17.93 -11.02
CA GLY A 128 -7.67 -17.96 -9.93
C GLY A 128 -8.35 -19.31 -9.71
N SER A 129 -7.98 -20.36 -10.43
CA SER A 129 -8.48 -21.71 -10.19
C SER A 129 -8.08 -22.25 -8.80
N ASP A 130 -6.89 -21.86 -8.32
CA ASP A 130 -6.39 -22.24 -7.00
C ASP A 130 -6.69 -21.20 -5.89
N GLY A 131 -7.21 -20.04 -6.25
CA GLY A 131 -7.49 -18.92 -5.36
C GLY A 131 -7.11 -17.58 -5.96
N ASP A 132 -7.32 -16.53 -5.18
CA ASP A 132 -6.94 -15.18 -5.58
C ASP A 132 -5.42 -14.99 -5.51
N VAL A 133 -4.86 -14.16 -6.42
CA VAL A 133 -3.43 -13.83 -6.45
C VAL A 133 -3.20 -12.47 -5.78
N GLY A 134 -2.24 -12.39 -4.87
CA GLY A 134 -1.94 -11.16 -4.15
C GLY A 134 -0.51 -11.08 -3.66
N VAL A 135 -0.20 -9.98 -2.99
CA VAL A 135 1.06 -9.76 -2.30
C VAL A 135 0.82 -9.67 -0.81
N ARG A 136 1.42 -10.57 -0.04
CA ARG A 136 1.39 -10.50 1.42
C ARG A 136 2.34 -9.40 1.89
N VAL A 137 1.80 -8.41 2.58
CA VAL A 137 2.54 -7.38 3.31
C VAL A 137 2.76 -7.86 4.75
N PRO A 138 3.99 -7.83 5.28
CA PRO A 138 4.26 -8.29 6.63
C PRO A 138 3.71 -7.31 7.68
N GLU A 139 3.59 -7.78 8.93
CA GLU A 139 3.48 -6.86 10.05
C GLU A 139 4.75 -6.03 10.19
N PHE A 140 4.57 -4.75 10.47
CA PHE A 140 5.63 -3.84 10.87
C PHE A 140 5.04 -2.61 11.58
N TYR A 141 5.90 -1.74 12.05
CA TYR A 141 5.54 -0.50 12.71
C TYR A 141 6.08 0.68 11.94
N MET A 142 5.32 1.78 11.85
CA MET A 142 5.77 3.01 11.21
C MET A 142 5.39 4.24 12.02
N CYS A 143 6.22 5.28 11.98
CA CYS A 143 5.89 6.57 12.56
C CYS A 143 6.48 7.72 11.77
N VAL A 144 5.91 8.90 11.94
CA VAL A 144 6.51 10.15 11.49
C VAL A 144 6.78 11.01 12.71
N LYS A 145 8.02 11.49 12.83
CA LYS A 145 8.43 12.44 13.86
C LYS A 145 8.59 13.83 13.25
N ASP A 146 7.94 14.80 13.86
CA ASP A 146 8.14 16.22 13.55
C ASP A 146 9.20 16.77 14.51
N THR A 147 10.34 17.19 13.97
CA THR A 147 11.43 17.78 14.74
C THR A 147 11.44 19.32 14.71
N GLY A 148 10.34 19.92 14.25
CA GLY A 148 10.18 21.37 14.03
C GLY A 148 10.50 21.78 12.60
N THR A 149 11.73 21.66 12.16
CA THR A 149 12.17 21.99 10.80
C THR A 149 12.17 20.83 9.83
N LYS A 150 12.15 19.60 10.34
CA LYS A 150 12.23 18.37 9.54
C LYS A 150 11.15 17.37 9.93
N TYR A 151 10.87 16.47 9.01
CA TYR A 151 10.15 15.24 9.27
C TYR A 151 11.07 14.03 9.14
N GLN A 152 10.81 13.01 9.97
CA GLN A 152 11.48 11.72 9.94
C GLN A 152 10.43 10.63 9.81
N LEU A 153 10.41 9.91 8.69
CA LEU A 153 9.59 8.72 8.50
C LEU A 153 10.41 7.48 8.85
N TRP A 154 9.92 6.68 9.79
CA TRP A 154 10.58 5.50 10.32
C TRP A 154 9.75 4.24 10.12
N ILE A 155 10.42 3.12 9.88
CA ILE A 155 9.84 1.78 9.94
C ILE A 155 10.70 0.86 10.81
N SER A 156 10.03 -0.11 11.45
CA SER A 156 10.67 -1.06 12.38
C SER A 156 9.81 -2.32 12.52
N ASP A 157 10.42 -3.42 12.95
CA ASP A 157 9.69 -4.60 13.44
C ASP A 157 9.19 -4.42 14.89
N PHE A 158 9.52 -3.29 15.53
CA PHE A 158 9.22 -3.02 16.94
C PHE A 158 8.51 -1.69 17.11
N ASN A 159 7.60 -1.61 18.07
CA ASN A 159 7.07 -0.34 18.56
C ASN A 159 8.11 0.32 19.48
N ILE A 160 9.07 1.03 18.88
CA ILE A 160 10.11 1.75 19.61
C ILE A 160 9.46 2.97 20.28
N ASP A 161 9.75 3.17 21.58
CA ASP A 161 9.26 4.30 22.41
C ASP A 161 7.71 4.49 22.48
N GLY A 162 6.93 3.56 21.94
CA GLY A 162 5.46 3.62 21.99
C GLY A 162 4.80 4.58 20.99
N THR A 163 5.55 5.23 20.11
CA THR A 163 5.02 6.22 19.16
C THR A 163 4.69 5.66 17.79
N PHE A 164 5.08 4.43 17.51
CA PHE A 164 4.83 3.80 16.22
C PHE A 164 3.39 3.31 16.07
N THR A 165 2.82 3.53 14.90
CA THR A 165 1.57 2.93 14.47
C THR A 165 1.83 1.53 13.94
N ARG A 166 1.10 0.53 14.44
CA ARG A 166 1.18 -0.86 13.97
C ARG A 166 0.47 -0.98 12.62
N VAL A 167 1.15 -1.54 11.65
CA VAL A 167 0.59 -2.03 10.40
C VAL A 167 0.37 -3.53 10.57
N HIS A 168 -0.89 -3.94 10.68
CA HIS A 168 -1.23 -5.36 10.75
C HIS A 168 -0.87 -6.05 9.43
N PRO A 169 -0.52 -7.35 9.44
CA PRO A 169 -0.22 -8.05 8.20
C PRO A 169 -1.49 -8.16 7.35
N PHE A 170 -1.34 -7.96 6.04
CA PHE A 170 -2.45 -8.07 5.09
C PHE A 170 -1.99 -8.62 3.75
N ILE A 171 -2.94 -9.04 2.93
CA ILE A 171 -2.70 -9.35 1.52
C ILE A 171 -3.36 -8.24 0.71
N ILE A 172 -2.63 -7.66 -0.23
CA ILE A 172 -3.19 -6.77 -1.26
C ILE A 172 -3.31 -7.55 -2.57
N SER A 173 -4.40 -7.35 -3.32
CA SER A 173 -4.51 -7.87 -4.68
C SER A 173 -3.31 -7.42 -5.52
N HIS A 174 -2.74 -8.30 -6.34
CA HIS A 174 -1.51 -8.00 -7.10
C HIS A 174 -1.69 -6.86 -8.13
N THR A 175 -2.91 -6.57 -8.51
CA THR A 175 -3.31 -5.42 -9.35
C THR A 175 -4.66 -4.88 -8.86
N LYS A 176 -5.08 -3.72 -9.36
CA LYS A 176 -6.45 -3.27 -9.14
C LYS A 176 -7.42 -4.37 -9.55
N THR A 177 -8.44 -4.59 -8.72
CA THR A 177 -9.25 -5.81 -8.77
C THR A 177 -10.13 -5.91 -10.01
N MET A 178 -10.38 -7.12 -10.43
CA MET A 178 -11.42 -7.48 -11.40
C MET A 178 -12.72 -7.83 -10.67
N THR A 179 -13.79 -8.06 -11.44
CA THR A 179 -14.99 -8.72 -10.94
C THR A 179 -15.32 -9.93 -11.79
N ARG A 180 -15.95 -10.92 -11.16
CA ARG A 180 -16.61 -12.02 -11.85
C ARG A 180 -18.07 -12.08 -11.46
N THR A 181 -18.90 -12.61 -12.36
CA THR A 181 -20.32 -12.82 -12.08
C THR A 181 -20.51 -14.20 -11.44
N ARG A 182 -21.18 -14.23 -10.30
CA ARG A 182 -21.56 -15.45 -9.59
C ARG A 182 -22.76 -16.12 -10.25
N GLU A 183 -23.08 -17.36 -9.83
CA GLU A 183 -24.25 -18.10 -10.30
C GLU A 183 -25.58 -17.38 -9.98
N ASP A 184 -25.63 -16.60 -8.88
CA ASP A 184 -26.79 -15.80 -8.49
C ASP A 184 -26.91 -14.47 -9.28
N GLY A 185 -26.02 -14.23 -10.24
CA GLY A 185 -25.99 -13.04 -11.09
C GLY A 185 -25.31 -11.83 -10.47
N LYS A 186 -24.85 -11.89 -9.22
CA LYS A 186 -24.12 -10.80 -8.57
C LYS A 186 -22.67 -10.75 -9.02
N GLU A 187 -22.12 -9.54 -9.09
CA GLU A 187 -20.68 -9.37 -9.29
C GLU A 187 -19.94 -9.42 -7.93
N GLU A 188 -18.83 -10.13 -7.89
CA GLU A 188 -17.91 -10.16 -6.75
C GLU A 188 -16.48 -9.80 -7.18
N VAL A 189 -15.66 -9.29 -6.27
CA VAL A 189 -14.26 -9.00 -6.50
C VAL A 189 -13.46 -10.27 -6.74
N PHE A 190 -12.40 -10.12 -7.54
CA PHE A 190 -11.53 -11.22 -7.92
C PHE A 190 -10.14 -10.72 -8.30
N SER A 191 -9.09 -11.45 -7.91
CA SER A 191 -7.70 -11.10 -8.21
C SER A 191 -6.95 -12.28 -8.81
N ALA A 192 -6.62 -12.19 -10.10
CA ALA A 192 -5.87 -13.23 -10.82
C ALA A 192 -5.22 -12.68 -12.09
N CYS A 193 -4.29 -13.44 -12.67
CA CYS A 193 -3.68 -13.14 -13.95
C CYS A 193 -4.51 -13.73 -15.09
N ILE A 194 -5.47 -12.99 -15.62
CA ILE A 194 -6.42 -13.44 -16.63
C ILE A 194 -5.96 -13.08 -18.04
N LYS A 195 -5.92 -14.08 -18.93
CA LYS A 195 -5.56 -13.89 -20.34
C LYS A 195 -6.54 -12.99 -21.07
N PRO A 196 -6.08 -12.27 -22.12
CA PRO A 196 -6.91 -11.34 -22.87
C PRO A 196 -8.10 -12.01 -23.62
N ASP A 197 -8.03 -13.29 -23.88
CA ASP A 197 -9.04 -14.08 -24.59
C ASP A 197 -9.99 -14.85 -23.66
N ASP A 198 -9.82 -14.73 -22.34
CA ASP A 198 -10.68 -15.38 -21.36
C ASP A 198 -11.99 -14.60 -21.17
N THR A 199 -13.08 -15.14 -21.72
CA THR A 199 -14.40 -14.50 -21.69
C THR A 199 -15.11 -14.57 -20.34
N ARG A 200 -14.59 -15.35 -19.39
CA ARG A 200 -15.18 -15.49 -18.04
C ARG A 200 -15.06 -14.20 -17.24
N TYR A 201 -14.07 -13.35 -17.55
CA TYR A 201 -13.72 -12.17 -16.78
C TYR A 201 -13.66 -10.91 -17.65
N LEU A 202 -14.72 -10.12 -17.58
CA LEU A 202 -14.81 -8.83 -18.24
C LEU A 202 -14.64 -7.72 -17.21
N GLY A 203 -13.47 -7.09 -17.23
CA GLY A 203 -13.18 -5.89 -16.43
C GLY A 203 -13.58 -4.61 -17.14
N GLY A 204 -12.80 -3.56 -16.91
CA GLY A 204 -12.98 -2.26 -17.50
C GLY A 204 -14.33 -1.63 -17.17
N ASN A 205 -14.75 -0.67 -17.99
CA ASN A 205 -16.09 -0.08 -17.91
C ASN A 205 -17.09 -0.88 -18.73
N LYS A 206 -17.81 -1.77 -18.07
CA LYS A 206 -18.82 -2.63 -18.72
C LYS A 206 -19.97 -1.85 -19.37
N ASN A 207 -20.13 -0.57 -19.05
CA ASN A 207 -21.17 0.28 -19.63
C ASN A 207 -20.67 1.04 -20.86
N SER A 208 -19.40 0.87 -21.26
CA SER A 208 -18.86 1.53 -22.44
C SER A 208 -19.26 0.80 -23.73
N SER A 209 -19.24 1.52 -24.84
CA SER A 209 -19.43 0.97 -26.18
C SER A 209 -18.19 0.20 -26.71
N VAL A 210 -17.16 0.06 -25.90
CA VAL A 210 -15.95 -0.67 -26.26
C VAL A 210 -16.26 -2.15 -26.45
N VAL A 211 -15.69 -2.73 -27.49
CA VAL A 211 -15.84 -4.14 -27.82
C VAL A 211 -15.47 -5.00 -26.61
N ALA A 212 -16.34 -5.92 -26.24
CA ALA A 212 -16.21 -6.77 -25.04
C ALA A 212 -14.85 -7.46 -24.95
N THR A 213 -14.26 -7.90 -26.07
CA THR A 213 -12.93 -8.52 -26.11
C THR A 213 -11.80 -7.63 -25.59
N LYS A 214 -11.96 -6.30 -25.66
CA LYS A 214 -10.97 -5.35 -25.10
C LYS A 214 -11.08 -5.16 -23.59
N LEU A 215 -12.14 -5.70 -22.99
CA LEU A 215 -12.38 -5.61 -21.54
C LEU A 215 -11.86 -6.85 -20.78
N GLN A 216 -11.48 -7.88 -21.51
CA GLN A 216 -11.01 -9.14 -20.92
C GLN A 216 -9.69 -8.95 -20.19
N GLY A 217 -9.57 -9.55 -19.01
CA GLY A 217 -8.37 -9.51 -18.20
C GLY A 217 -8.02 -8.12 -17.67
N ARG A 218 -8.96 -7.16 -17.64
CA ARG A 218 -8.71 -5.80 -17.15
C ARG A 218 -9.33 -5.57 -15.78
N PRO A 219 -8.71 -4.72 -14.93
CA PRO A 219 -9.33 -4.25 -13.69
C PRO A 219 -10.72 -3.66 -13.91
N ARG A 220 -11.61 -3.83 -12.93
CA ARG A 220 -12.98 -3.31 -12.98
C ARG A 220 -13.00 -1.79 -12.78
N THR A 221 -13.63 -1.07 -13.70
CA THR A 221 -13.82 0.39 -13.66
C THR A 221 -15.28 0.75 -13.99
N GLY A 222 -15.59 2.03 -14.10
CA GLY A 222 -16.95 2.50 -14.33
C GLY A 222 -17.86 2.20 -13.15
N ILE A 223 -17.33 2.35 -11.96
CA ILE A 223 -17.97 2.06 -10.67
C ILE A 223 -17.84 3.26 -9.76
N ASN A 224 -18.77 3.37 -8.83
CA ASN A 224 -18.68 4.31 -7.72
C ASN A 224 -18.24 3.58 -6.44
N TYR A 225 -18.08 4.34 -5.37
CA TYR A 225 -17.66 3.84 -4.07
C TYR A 225 -18.57 2.73 -3.53
N ASP A 226 -19.91 2.92 -3.62
CA ASP A 226 -20.88 1.95 -3.11
C ASP A 226 -20.81 0.63 -3.86
N LYS A 227 -20.67 0.67 -5.19
CA LYS A 227 -20.52 -0.54 -6.00
C LYS A 227 -19.25 -1.28 -5.71
N ALA A 228 -18.14 -0.59 -5.46
CA ALA A 228 -16.89 -1.23 -5.05
C ALA A 228 -17.04 -1.97 -3.71
N ASN A 229 -17.71 -1.36 -2.73
CA ASN A 229 -18.04 -2.02 -1.47
C ASN A 229 -18.99 -3.21 -1.64
N GLU A 230 -20.03 -3.05 -2.48
CA GLU A 230 -20.97 -4.14 -2.79
C GLU A 230 -20.25 -5.36 -3.37
N PHE A 231 -19.33 -5.15 -4.30
CA PHE A 231 -18.56 -6.24 -4.91
C PHE A 231 -17.65 -6.95 -3.90
N CYS A 232 -17.04 -6.20 -2.96
CA CYS A 232 -16.31 -6.80 -1.84
C CYS A 232 -17.25 -7.61 -0.94
N ALA A 233 -18.38 -7.04 -0.54
CA ALA A 233 -19.36 -7.71 0.34
C ALA A 233 -19.95 -8.98 -0.32
N ASN A 234 -20.16 -8.98 -1.62
CA ASN A 234 -20.61 -10.16 -2.36
C ASN A 234 -19.59 -11.30 -2.33
N ARG A 235 -18.29 -10.99 -2.20
CA ARG A 235 -17.22 -11.99 -2.05
C ARG A 235 -17.15 -12.55 -0.65
N GLY A 236 -17.35 -11.71 0.36
CA GLY A 236 -17.33 -12.07 1.77
C GLY A 236 -16.93 -10.91 2.68
N ASP A 237 -17.10 -11.07 3.98
CA ASP A 237 -16.74 -10.08 5.00
C ASP A 237 -15.24 -10.03 5.30
N TRP A 238 -14.49 -10.95 4.73
CA TRP A 238 -13.03 -11.09 4.90
C TRP A 238 -12.20 -10.23 3.93
N ILE A 239 -12.80 -9.66 2.90
CA ILE A 239 -12.14 -8.85 1.87
C ILE A 239 -12.79 -7.47 1.76
N THR A 240 -11.96 -6.44 1.63
CA THR A 240 -12.43 -5.05 1.52
C THR A 240 -11.62 -4.29 0.48
N MET A 241 -12.07 -3.11 0.07
CA MET A 241 -11.16 -2.17 -0.57
C MET A 241 -10.01 -1.82 0.39
N ILE A 242 -8.85 -1.47 -0.16
CA ILE A 242 -7.70 -0.99 0.60
C ILE A 242 -8.09 0.20 1.48
N ASP A 243 -7.67 0.18 2.75
CA ASP A 243 -7.83 1.33 3.65
C ASP A 243 -6.64 2.29 3.58
N TYR A 244 -6.80 3.46 4.19
CA TYR A 244 -5.80 4.52 4.07
C TYR A 244 -4.48 4.17 4.74
N LEU A 245 -4.52 3.50 5.90
CA LEU A 245 -3.31 3.08 6.60
C LEU A 245 -2.53 2.04 5.79
N GLU A 246 -3.23 1.06 5.20
CA GLU A 246 -2.62 0.04 4.33
C GLU A 246 -1.97 0.67 3.09
N TYR A 247 -2.64 1.66 2.48
CA TYR A 247 -2.07 2.40 1.35
C TYR A 247 -0.83 3.20 1.76
N CYS A 248 -0.92 3.98 2.84
CA CYS A 248 0.21 4.74 3.39
C CYS A 248 1.38 3.83 3.80
N ALA A 249 1.10 2.62 4.28
CA ALA A 249 2.13 1.65 4.62
C ALA A 249 2.97 1.24 3.40
N ILE A 250 2.33 0.90 2.28
CA ILE A 250 3.04 0.57 1.03
C ILE A 250 3.80 1.80 0.50
N GLN A 251 3.18 2.97 0.56
CA GLN A 251 3.79 4.24 0.17
C GLN A 251 5.05 4.55 1.01
N ALA A 252 4.99 4.36 2.33
CA ALA A 252 6.13 4.53 3.23
C ALA A 252 7.28 3.56 2.90
N LEU A 253 6.96 2.28 2.65
CA LEU A 253 7.97 1.30 2.24
C LEU A 253 8.67 1.71 0.95
N CYS A 254 7.92 2.21 -0.04
CA CYS A 254 8.45 2.71 -1.30
C CYS A 254 9.37 3.92 -1.10
N TYR A 255 8.92 4.94 -0.36
CA TYR A 255 9.70 6.16 -0.11
C TYR A 255 11.02 5.88 0.63
N ILE A 256 11.00 4.96 1.61
CA ILE A 256 12.20 4.59 2.36
C ILE A 256 13.17 3.78 1.51
N GLU A 257 12.67 2.84 0.70
CA GLU A 257 13.50 2.01 -0.17
C GLU A 257 14.31 2.85 -1.14
N TYR A 258 13.68 3.82 -1.79
CA TYR A 258 14.30 4.65 -2.84
C TYR A 258 14.84 5.99 -2.31
N ALA A 259 14.54 6.39 -1.09
CA ALA A 259 14.80 7.71 -0.53
C ALA A 259 14.35 8.83 -1.49
N SER A 260 13.13 8.71 -2.00
CA SER A 260 12.55 9.64 -2.97
C SER A 260 11.04 9.70 -2.81
N PHE A 261 10.46 10.90 -2.91
CA PHE A 261 9.03 11.11 -3.09
C PHE A 261 8.62 11.07 -4.56
N ASP A 262 9.56 11.24 -5.49
CA ASP A 262 9.29 11.13 -6.91
C ASP A 262 9.31 9.66 -7.36
N ASN A 263 8.15 9.05 -7.40
CA ASN A 263 8.01 7.66 -7.80
C ASN A 263 8.25 7.45 -9.31
N GLN A 264 8.17 8.50 -10.10
CA GLN A 264 8.48 8.47 -11.53
C GLN A 264 9.96 8.74 -11.85
N ALA A 265 10.78 9.06 -10.84
CA ALA A 265 12.21 9.16 -11.04
C ALA A 265 12.76 7.83 -11.58
N ALA A 266 13.70 7.91 -12.51
CA ALA A 266 14.31 6.74 -13.09
C ALA A 266 14.98 5.89 -12.00
N LEU A 267 14.64 4.61 -11.93
CA LEU A 267 15.34 3.66 -11.09
C LEU A 267 16.75 3.47 -11.65
N ASN A 268 17.77 3.76 -10.83
CA ASN A 268 19.14 3.46 -11.16
C ASN A 268 19.49 2.06 -10.63
N THR A 269 19.81 1.13 -11.52
CA THR A 269 20.22 -0.24 -11.16
C THR A 269 21.58 -0.30 -10.46
N ASN A 270 22.42 0.75 -10.62
CA ASN A 270 23.64 0.89 -9.87
C ASN A 270 23.31 1.34 -8.44
N LEU A 271 23.93 0.70 -7.48
CA LEU A 271 23.80 1.10 -6.09
C LEU A 271 24.74 2.27 -5.78
N THR A 272 24.44 3.04 -4.72
CA THR A 272 25.41 3.99 -4.15
C THR A 272 26.64 3.26 -3.62
N SER A 273 27.70 4.00 -3.27
CA SER A 273 28.90 3.43 -2.60
C SER A 273 28.56 2.69 -1.31
N GLU A 274 27.50 3.11 -0.64
CA GLU A 274 26.98 2.47 0.58
C GLU A 274 26.10 1.26 0.31
N GLY A 275 25.79 0.95 -0.96
CA GLY A 275 24.93 -0.17 -1.38
C GLY A 275 23.43 0.11 -1.30
N PHE A 276 23.01 1.39 -1.40
CA PHE A 276 21.61 1.79 -1.36
C PHE A 276 21.03 1.94 -2.76
N LYS A 277 19.73 1.65 -2.91
CA LYS A 277 18.98 1.92 -4.14
C LYS A 277 18.85 3.41 -4.41
N GLN A 278 18.81 3.79 -5.68
CA GLN A 278 18.70 5.19 -6.11
C GLN A 278 17.43 5.40 -6.95
N GLY A 279 16.92 6.62 -6.89
CA GLY A 279 15.76 7.02 -7.67
C GLY A 279 14.44 6.50 -7.11
N GLY A 280 13.41 6.54 -7.94
CA GLY A 280 12.07 6.05 -7.63
C GLY A 280 11.75 4.74 -8.35
N LEU A 281 10.47 4.54 -8.70
CA LEU A 281 10.00 3.34 -9.41
C LEU A 281 10.20 3.41 -10.93
N GLY A 282 10.66 4.52 -11.47
CA GLY A 282 10.77 4.77 -12.90
C GLY A 282 9.45 5.26 -13.52
N ALA A 283 9.39 5.25 -14.86
CA ALA A 283 8.23 5.76 -15.58
C ALA A 283 7.04 4.78 -15.44
N GLY A 284 6.11 5.09 -14.55
CA GLY A 284 4.89 4.33 -14.34
C GLY A 284 3.64 4.96 -14.94
N VAL A 285 3.81 5.93 -15.86
CA VAL A 285 2.72 6.69 -16.47
C VAL A 285 2.92 6.76 -17.97
N THR A 286 1.85 6.61 -18.71
CA THR A 286 1.89 6.62 -20.19
C THR A 286 2.01 8.01 -20.80
N ASN A 287 1.76 9.07 -20.04
CA ASN A 287 1.68 10.46 -20.51
C ASN A 287 0.68 10.65 -21.67
N LEU A 288 -0.38 9.87 -21.71
CA LEU A 288 -1.44 10.04 -22.68
C LEU A 288 -2.20 11.33 -22.45
N ALA A 289 -2.38 12.13 -23.49
CA ALA A 289 -3.31 13.22 -23.44
C ALA A 289 -4.75 12.73 -23.17
N TRP A 290 -5.56 13.51 -22.48
CA TRP A 290 -6.90 13.12 -22.09
C TRP A 290 -7.78 12.63 -23.25
N ASP A 291 -7.75 13.31 -24.38
CA ASP A 291 -8.47 12.96 -25.60
C ASP A 291 -8.01 11.60 -26.15
N ARG A 292 -6.71 11.36 -26.17
CA ARG A 292 -6.12 10.10 -26.60
C ARG A 292 -6.38 8.96 -25.63
N TRP A 293 -6.38 9.23 -24.32
CA TRP A 293 -6.78 8.27 -23.31
C TRP A 293 -8.20 7.76 -23.58
N THR A 294 -9.14 8.66 -23.79
CA THR A 294 -10.54 8.29 -24.05
C THR A 294 -10.70 7.52 -25.36
N ALA A 295 -10.06 7.97 -26.44
CA ALA A 295 -10.11 7.33 -27.76
C ALA A 295 -9.41 5.97 -27.78
N PHE A 296 -8.22 5.88 -27.16
CA PHE A 296 -7.41 4.68 -27.09
C PHE A 296 -8.05 3.60 -26.25
N ASN A 297 -8.51 3.96 -25.09
CA ASN A 297 -8.82 3.02 -24.03
C ASN A 297 -10.29 2.65 -23.95
N GLY A 298 -11.14 3.45 -24.63
CA GLY A 298 -12.58 3.30 -24.49
C GLY A 298 -12.97 3.25 -23.01
N ASN A 299 -12.24 3.97 -22.18
CA ASN A 299 -12.44 4.01 -20.74
C ASN A 299 -12.05 2.71 -19.99
N ASN A 300 -11.02 2.04 -20.41
CA ASN A 300 -10.52 0.83 -19.71
C ASN A 300 -9.10 1.05 -19.18
N PRO A 301 -8.70 0.32 -18.14
CA PRO A 301 -7.31 0.28 -17.72
C PRO A 301 -6.40 -0.14 -18.87
N ILE A 302 -5.22 0.46 -18.93
CA ILE A 302 -4.27 0.22 -20.01
C ILE A 302 -3.68 -1.18 -19.89
N VAL A 303 -3.31 -1.57 -18.67
CA VAL A 303 -2.60 -2.81 -18.40
C VAL A 303 -3.59 -3.92 -18.04
N GLN A 304 -3.42 -5.06 -18.67
CA GLN A 304 -4.16 -6.28 -18.34
C GLN A 304 -3.51 -7.00 -17.16
N THR A 305 -4.30 -7.74 -16.40
CA THR A 305 -3.80 -8.48 -15.23
C THR A 305 -2.85 -9.61 -15.62
N TYR A 306 -3.03 -10.19 -16.81
CA TYR A 306 -2.16 -11.24 -17.35
C TYR A 306 -0.72 -10.78 -17.59
N TRP A 307 -0.50 -9.48 -17.73
CA TRP A 307 0.83 -8.91 -17.88
C TRP A 307 1.80 -9.38 -16.80
N THR A 308 1.34 -9.55 -15.56
CA THR A 308 2.12 -10.05 -14.43
C THR A 308 2.70 -11.45 -14.69
N ALA A 309 1.91 -12.36 -15.25
CA ALA A 309 2.35 -13.71 -15.57
C ALA A 309 3.26 -13.71 -16.83
N GLU A 310 2.91 -12.92 -17.85
CA GLU A 310 3.65 -12.82 -19.10
C GLU A 310 5.07 -12.29 -18.89
N HIS A 311 5.25 -11.31 -18.00
CA HIS A 311 6.54 -10.72 -17.67
C HIS A 311 7.24 -11.39 -16.48
N ASN A 312 6.68 -12.49 -15.99
CA ASN A 312 7.25 -13.29 -14.90
C ASN A 312 7.66 -12.49 -13.67
N ILE A 313 6.74 -11.63 -13.21
CA ILE A 313 6.94 -10.78 -12.03
C ILE A 313 7.24 -11.64 -10.80
N GLY A 314 8.24 -11.25 -10.02
CA GLY A 314 8.64 -11.86 -8.76
C GLY A 314 8.48 -10.92 -7.56
N ASN A 315 8.89 -11.39 -6.37
CA ASN A 315 8.70 -10.65 -5.12
C ASN A 315 9.46 -9.32 -5.04
N GLY A 316 10.64 -9.25 -5.68
CA GLY A 316 11.47 -8.04 -5.71
C GLY A 316 11.29 -7.20 -6.98
N SER A 317 10.38 -7.59 -7.88
CA SER A 317 10.22 -6.92 -9.17
C SER A 317 9.73 -5.49 -9.01
N THR A 318 10.43 -4.58 -9.67
CA THR A 318 10.13 -3.15 -9.73
C THR A 318 10.31 -2.65 -11.16
N ASN A 319 9.93 -1.41 -11.43
CA ASN A 319 10.04 -0.83 -12.79
C ASN A 319 11.46 -0.76 -13.38
N GLY A 320 12.51 -1.02 -12.61
CA GLY A 320 13.88 -1.01 -13.09
C GLY A 320 14.18 -2.01 -14.21
N ASP A 321 13.29 -2.98 -14.42
CA ASP A 321 13.46 -4.03 -15.40
C ASP A 321 12.89 -3.67 -16.80
N HIS A 322 12.49 -2.44 -17.04
CA HIS A 322 12.03 -1.88 -18.32
C HIS A 322 11.05 -2.81 -19.09
N TYR A 323 9.81 -2.84 -18.64
CA TYR A 323 8.77 -3.59 -19.34
C TYR A 323 7.99 -2.67 -20.27
N GLU A 324 8.14 -2.85 -21.58
CA GLU A 324 7.32 -2.17 -22.57
C GLU A 324 5.95 -2.84 -22.66
N LEU A 325 4.89 -2.04 -22.61
CA LEU A 325 3.57 -2.50 -23.02
C LEU A 325 3.52 -2.45 -24.56
N GLY A 326 3.34 -3.61 -25.18
CA GLY A 326 3.14 -3.71 -26.61
C GLY A 326 1.90 -2.96 -27.13
N ASN A 327 1.72 -2.94 -28.43
CA ASN A 327 0.66 -2.22 -29.18
C ASN A 327 -0.73 -2.26 -28.54
N TYR A 328 -1.13 -1.17 -27.90
CA TYR A 328 -2.48 -1.03 -27.33
C TYR A 328 -3.30 0.10 -27.96
N ASN A 329 -2.74 0.81 -28.95
CA ASN A 329 -3.45 1.87 -29.62
C ASN A 329 -4.44 1.31 -30.66
N THR A 330 -5.63 1.91 -30.67
CA THR A 330 -6.65 1.59 -31.68
C THR A 330 -6.25 2.09 -33.09
N ASP A 331 -5.29 3.01 -33.20
CA ASP A 331 -4.72 3.54 -34.43
C ASP A 331 -3.46 2.77 -34.90
N GLY A 332 -3.08 1.69 -34.21
CA GLY A 332 -1.92 0.88 -34.53
C GLY A 332 -0.56 1.47 -34.14
N SER A 333 -0.53 2.63 -33.47
CA SER A 333 0.71 3.20 -32.95
C SER A 333 1.16 2.48 -31.69
N ASN A 334 2.49 2.35 -31.51
CA ASN A 334 3.06 1.77 -30.29
C ASN A 334 2.90 2.73 -29.10
N LEU A 335 2.36 2.21 -28.03
CA LEU A 335 2.35 2.88 -26.77
C LEU A 335 3.47 2.30 -25.91
N ASN A 336 4.57 3.03 -25.83
CA ASN A 336 5.62 2.71 -24.87
C ASN A 336 5.15 3.19 -23.50
N THR A 337 4.68 2.27 -22.69
CA THR A 337 4.27 2.54 -21.32
C THR A 337 4.90 1.52 -20.40
N TYR A 338 5.26 1.99 -19.23
CA TYR A 338 5.88 1.19 -18.18
C TYR A 338 4.91 1.15 -17.01
N PRO A 339 4.30 0.00 -16.70
CA PRO A 339 3.42 -0.09 -15.53
C PRO A 339 4.23 0.15 -14.25
N ALA A 340 3.65 0.86 -13.31
CA ALA A 340 4.26 1.02 -11.98
C ALA A 340 4.22 -0.31 -11.24
N VAL A 341 5.37 -0.94 -11.06
CA VAL A 341 5.49 -2.20 -10.32
C VAL A 341 6.29 -1.96 -9.04
N TYR A 342 5.68 -2.22 -7.91
CA TYR A 342 6.36 -2.20 -6.62
C TYR A 342 6.29 -3.57 -5.95
N ARG A 343 7.40 -4.30 -5.96
CA ARG A 343 7.55 -5.61 -5.30
C ARG A 343 6.40 -6.58 -5.64
N GLY A 344 6.06 -6.64 -6.92
CA GLY A 344 4.99 -7.48 -7.43
C GLY A 344 3.59 -6.84 -7.42
N ILE A 345 3.40 -5.69 -6.77
CA ILE A 345 2.15 -4.92 -6.88
C ILE A 345 2.18 -4.14 -8.19
N LEU A 346 1.29 -4.51 -9.10
CA LEU A 346 1.20 -3.94 -10.45
C LEU A 346 0.31 -2.69 -10.45
N ASN A 347 0.75 -1.65 -11.11
CA ASN A 347 0.01 -0.39 -11.28
C ASN A 347 -0.41 0.24 -9.94
N PHE A 348 0.52 0.30 -9.00
CA PHE A 348 0.30 1.00 -7.74
C PHE A 348 -0.10 2.47 -7.97
N PHE A 349 0.40 3.07 -9.05
CA PHE A 349 -0.03 4.38 -9.55
C PHE A 349 0.00 4.45 -11.10
N GLY A 350 -0.60 5.48 -11.69
CA GLY A 350 -0.33 5.93 -13.06
C GLY A 350 -1.09 5.22 -14.19
N ASP A 351 -1.91 4.22 -13.91
CA ASP A 351 -2.82 3.59 -14.89
C ASP A 351 -4.24 4.16 -14.73
N ILE A 352 -4.87 3.85 -13.62
CA ILE A 352 -6.16 4.40 -13.18
C ILE A 352 -6.09 4.76 -11.69
N TRP A 353 -6.94 5.67 -11.25
CA TRP A 353 -7.05 6.06 -9.86
C TRP A 353 -7.46 4.91 -8.94
N THR A 354 -7.01 4.94 -7.71
CA THR A 354 -7.35 3.97 -6.65
C THR A 354 -8.32 4.58 -5.65
N LEU A 355 -9.52 4.01 -5.51
CA LEU A 355 -10.46 4.34 -4.41
C LEU A 355 -9.92 3.83 -3.08
N ILE A 356 -10.04 4.67 -2.05
CA ILE A 356 -9.71 4.35 -0.66
C ILE A 356 -10.99 4.22 0.16
N ARG A 357 -11.06 3.16 1.00
CA ARG A 357 -12.30 2.73 1.66
C ARG A 357 -12.78 3.63 2.77
N ASP A 358 -11.89 4.12 3.62
CA ASP A 358 -12.25 4.61 4.96
C ASP A 358 -12.04 6.12 5.15
N VAL A 359 -11.86 6.86 4.07
CA VAL A 359 -11.57 8.29 4.13
C VAL A 359 -12.76 9.12 3.67
N VAL A 360 -13.05 10.15 4.44
CA VAL A 360 -14.03 11.19 4.15
C VAL A 360 -13.34 12.54 4.13
N ILE A 361 -13.61 13.34 3.10
CA ILE A 361 -13.04 14.67 2.94
C ILE A 361 -14.17 15.69 2.77
N VAL A 362 -14.07 16.81 3.48
CA VAL A 362 -15.05 17.89 3.46
C VAL A 362 -14.35 19.24 3.38
N ASN A 363 -14.82 20.13 2.54
CA ASN A 363 -14.33 21.51 2.51
C ASN A 363 -14.54 22.18 3.86
N ARG A 364 -13.48 22.69 4.44
CA ARG A 364 -13.52 23.42 5.72
C ARG A 364 -13.58 24.94 5.52
N ASN A 365 -12.70 25.43 4.68
CA ASN A 365 -12.57 26.86 4.39
C ASN A 365 -11.77 27.08 3.10
N ALA A 366 -11.47 28.32 2.76
CA ALA A 366 -10.71 28.67 1.56
C ALA A 366 -9.31 28.05 1.47
N ASN A 367 -8.71 27.66 2.60
CA ASN A 367 -7.34 27.15 2.66
C ASN A 367 -7.25 25.64 2.78
N TYR A 368 -8.25 24.99 3.42
CA TYR A 368 -8.16 23.59 3.81
C TYR A 368 -9.46 22.82 3.62
N ASN A 369 -9.31 21.57 3.21
CA ASN A 369 -10.30 20.51 3.34
C ASN A 369 -9.93 19.65 4.56
N SER A 370 -10.91 19.32 5.41
CA SER A 370 -10.70 18.42 6.53
C SER A 370 -10.78 16.97 6.09
N VAL A 371 -9.81 16.17 6.51
CA VAL A 371 -9.70 14.74 6.22
C VAL A 371 -10.04 13.94 7.47
N TYR A 372 -10.90 12.94 7.31
CA TYR A 372 -11.40 12.11 8.39
C TYR A 372 -11.30 10.63 8.05
N LEU A 373 -11.13 9.78 9.07
CA LEU A 373 -11.31 8.32 8.97
C LEU A 373 -12.67 7.90 9.51
N LEU A 374 -13.34 7.01 8.82
CA LEU A 374 -14.58 6.39 9.30
C LEU A 374 -14.33 5.60 10.58
N LYS A 375 -15.20 5.74 11.57
CA LYS A 375 -15.22 4.85 12.73
C LYS A 375 -15.63 3.44 12.31
N LYS A 376 -15.19 2.43 13.07
CA LYS A 376 -15.50 1.03 12.78
C LYS A 376 -17.01 0.80 12.66
N GLY A 377 -17.43 0.15 11.57
CA GLY A 377 -18.83 -0.18 11.32
C GLY A 377 -19.69 0.96 10.74
N VAL A 378 -19.09 2.11 10.48
CA VAL A 378 -19.76 3.23 9.82
C VAL A 378 -19.64 3.08 8.31
N ASN A 379 -20.76 3.26 7.60
CA ASN A 379 -20.77 3.30 6.13
C ASN A 379 -20.55 4.75 5.66
N HIS A 380 -19.78 4.95 4.61
CA HIS A 380 -19.56 6.26 4.00
C HIS A 380 -20.89 6.92 3.56
N ALA A 381 -21.84 6.14 3.08
CA ALA A 381 -23.18 6.61 2.69
C ALA A 381 -23.97 7.30 3.82
N ASP A 382 -23.63 6.96 5.07
CA ASP A 382 -24.32 7.52 6.25
C ASP A 382 -23.69 8.84 6.73
N ILE A 383 -22.65 9.33 6.04
CA ILE A 383 -21.93 10.53 6.45
C ILE A 383 -22.57 11.77 5.83
N THR A 384 -22.85 12.73 6.68
CA THR A 384 -23.24 14.09 6.33
C THR A 384 -22.31 15.07 7.03
N ILE A 385 -22.34 16.33 6.60
CA ILE A 385 -21.57 17.39 7.26
C ILE A 385 -21.96 17.51 8.73
N ASP A 386 -23.24 17.34 9.05
CA ASP A 386 -23.76 17.54 10.39
C ASP A 386 -23.37 16.41 11.38
N ASN A 387 -23.13 15.17 10.87
CA ASN A 387 -22.82 14.03 11.71
C ASN A 387 -21.37 13.53 11.62
N ILE A 388 -20.52 14.20 10.83
CA ILE A 388 -19.15 13.72 10.58
C ILE A 388 -18.31 13.62 11.85
N GLN A 389 -18.49 14.54 12.82
CA GLN A 389 -17.77 14.53 14.09
C GLN A 389 -18.13 13.30 14.95
N ASP A 390 -19.38 12.85 14.87
CA ASP A 390 -19.86 11.70 15.63
C ASP A 390 -19.42 10.37 15.03
N LYS A 391 -19.32 10.32 13.69
CA LYS A 391 -19.08 9.09 12.91
C LYS A 391 -17.63 8.91 12.43
N CYS A 392 -16.81 9.96 12.51
CA CYS A 392 -15.46 9.94 11.97
C CYS A 392 -14.43 10.47 12.98
N TYR A 393 -13.16 10.13 12.73
CA TYR A 393 -12.00 10.69 13.41
C TYR A 393 -11.31 11.69 12.49
N PHE A 394 -11.14 12.93 12.92
CA PHE A 394 -10.35 13.91 12.21
C PHE A 394 -8.87 13.51 12.22
N ILE A 395 -8.21 13.51 11.05
CA ILE A 395 -6.83 13.07 10.91
C ILE A 395 -5.91 14.10 10.24
N GLY A 396 -6.42 15.21 9.77
CA GLY A 396 -5.57 16.28 9.21
C GLY A 396 -6.29 17.20 8.23
N ASP A 397 -5.54 18.15 7.73
CA ASP A 397 -5.99 19.17 6.80
C ASP A 397 -5.27 19.04 5.43
N GLN A 398 -6.04 18.81 4.37
CA GLN A 398 -5.60 18.85 2.99
C GLN A 398 -5.59 20.29 2.49
N ALA A 399 -4.55 20.71 1.78
CA ALA A 399 -4.52 22.01 1.08
C ALA A 399 -5.68 22.13 0.09
N ASN A 400 -6.44 23.21 0.19
CA ASN A 400 -7.57 23.49 -0.70
C ASN A 400 -7.13 24.23 -1.98
N SER A 401 -6.10 23.69 -2.66
CA SER A 401 -5.66 24.17 -3.98
C SER A 401 -4.96 23.05 -4.76
N ASN A 402 -5.06 23.16 -6.09
CA ASN A 402 -4.43 22.21 -7.03
C ASN A 402 -2.99 22.62 -7.30
N ASN A 403 -2.03 21.80 -6.94
CA ASN A 403 -0.62 21.94 -7.31
C ASN A 403 0.19 20.73 -6.83
N PHE A 404 1.51 20.72 -7.09
CA PHE A 404 2.44 19.73 -6.52
C PHE A 404 2.52 19.85 -5.01
N ILE A 405 2.61 18.71 -4.33
CA ILE A 405 2.67 18.64 -2.87
C ILE A 405 4.05 19.10 -2.41
N THR A 406 4.08 20.03 -1.47
CA THR A 406 5.32 20.54 -0.86
C THR A 406 5.45 20.19 0.61
N GLU A 407 4.35 19.92 1.31
CA GLU A 407 4.35 19.51 2.71
C GLU A 407 3.16 18.60 3.01
N PHE A 408 3.33 17.66 3.94
CA PHE A 408 2.29 16.78 4.44
C PHE A 408 1.87 17.18 5.87
N ASP A 409 0.63 16.85 6.24
CA ASP A 409 0.12 16.90 7.61
C ASP A 409 0.24 15.52 8.26
N PHE A 410 1.07 15.40 9.29
CA PHE A 410 1.27 14.17 10.05
C PHE A 410 0.83 14.27 11.52
N ARG A 411 0.02 15.29 11.88
CA ARG A 411 -0.35 15.55 13.29
C ARG A 411 -1.02 14.37 13.98
N PHE A 412 -1.70 13.51 13.24
CA PHE A 412 -2.50 12.42 13.80
C PHE A 412 -2.07 11.02 13.34
N GLY A 413 -0.85 10.87 12.88
CA GLY A 413 -0.30 9.60 12.48
C GLY A 413 0.41 9.63 11.13
N PRO A 414 0.89 8.48 10.65
CA PRO A 414 1.67 8.38 9.42
C PRO A 414 0.79 8.39 8.15
N TYR A 415 -0.15 9.34 8.09
CA TYR A 415 -1.03 9.57 6.95
C TYR A 415 -0.47 10.67 6.06
N PHE A 416 -0.20 10.38 4.78
CA PHE A 416 0.39 11.34 3.84
C PHE A 416 -0.68 12.30 3.31
N ILE A 417 -1.14 13.23 4.15
CA ILE A 417 -2.16 14.24 3.79
C ILE A 417 -1.47 15.49 3.24
N PRO A 418 -1.72 15.90 1.99
CA PRO A 418 -1.11 17.10 1.41
C PRO A 418 -1.55 18.37 2.16
N ASN A 419 -0.67 18.99 2.91
CA ASN A 419 -0.99 20.18 3.70
C ASN A 419 -0.63 21.49 3.01
N LYS A 420 0.47 21.48 2.24
CA LYS A 420 0.86 22.61 1.40
C LYS A 420 1.16 22.14 -0.02
N VAL A 421 0.92 23.01 -0.96
CA VAL A 421 1.19 22.79 -2.39
C VAL A 421 1.90 23.98 -3.00
N GLY A 422 2.70 23.74 -4.04
CA GLY A 422 3.50 24.79 -4.70
C GLY A 422 4.19 24.28 -5.97
N SER A 423 5.07 25.09 -6.52
CA SER A 423 5.83 24.74 -7.73
C SER A 423 6.99 23.79 -7.49
N ASN A 424 7.50 23.71 -6.25
CA ASN A 424 8.59 22.82 -5.89
C ASN A 424 8.01 21.41 -5.62
N LYS A 425 8.33 20.46 -6.49
CA LYS A 425 7.86 19.09 -6.38
C LYS A 425 8.64 18.32 -5.32
N LYS A 426 8.03 18.04 -4.15
CA LYS A 426 8.53 17.05 -3.17
C LYS A 426 7.92 15.68 -3.38
N ALA A 427 6.64 15.69 -3.64
CA ALA A 427 5.81 14.51 -3.89
C ALA A 427 4.90 14.81 -5.08
N ASP A 428 3.95 13.93 -5.32
CA ASP A 428 3.05 14.02 -6.44
C ASP A 428 2.03 15.19 -6.32
N TYR A 429 0.96 15.14 -7.06
CA TYR A 429 0.04 16.27 -7.19
C TYR A 429 -1.13 16.16 -6.20
N ASN A 430 -1.60 17.30 -5.69
CA ASN A 430 -2.84 17.41 -4.93
C ASN A 430 -3.95 17.88 -5.86
N TRP A 431 -5.00 17.09 -6.04
CA TRP A 431 -6.11 17.38 -6.93
C TRP A 431 -7.43 17.45 -6.15
N ILE A 432 -8.03 18.63 -6.19
CA ILE A 432 -9.31 18.92 -5.55
C ILE A 432 -10.35 19.32 -6.59
N ARG A 433 -11.62 19.29 -6.22
CA ARG A 433 -12.67 19.90 -7.01
C ARG A 433 -12.76 21.40 -6.70
N GLY A 434 -12.66 22.22 -7.71
CA GLY A 434 -12.88 23.66 -7.53
C GLY A 434 -12.78 24.44 -8.83
N SER A 435 -13.56 25.51 -8.93
CA SER A 435 -13.32 26.57 -9.90
C SER A 435 -12.19 27.46 -9.36
N ASN A 436 -11.24 27.84 -10.22
CA ASN A 436 -10.06 28.61 -9.83
C ASN A 436 -9.15 27.91 -8.78
N GLY A 437 -9.17 26.56 -8.72
CA GLY A 437 -8.28 25.81 -7.86
C GLY A 437 -8.66 25.76 -6.37
N GLN A 438 -9.88 26.12 -6.01
CA GLN A 438 -10.41 26.02 -4.66
C GLN A 438 -11.74 25.27 -4.65
N ASP A 439 -11.87 24.28 -3.74
CA ASP A 439 -13.14 23.64 -3.47
C ASP A 439 -13.98 24.56 -2.58
N THR A 440 -15.14 24.95 -3.06
CA THR A 440 -16.07 25.82 -2.33
C THR A 440 -17.37 25.15 -1.95
N ASP A 441 -17.60 23.92 -2.42
CA ASP A 441 -18.79 23.18 -2.05
C ASP A 441 -18.57 22.40 -0.74
N LYS A 442 -19.66 22.11 -0.05
CA LYS A 442 -19.64 21.36 1.21
C LYS A 442 -19.98 19.88 1.03
N ALA A 443 -19.76 19.32 -0.16
CA ALA A 443 -20.05 17.92 -0.39
C ALA A 443 -19.07 17.01 0.39
N VAL A 444 -19.59 15.87 0.80
CA VAL A 444 -18.79 14.77 1.36
C VAL A 444 -18.10 14.04 0.21
N ARG A 445 -16.79 13.93 0.27
CA ARG A 445 -15.97 13.40 -0.82
C ARG A 445 -15.25 12.12 -0.41
N VAL A 446 -14.96 11.30 -1.40
CA VAL A 446 -14.10 10.12 -1.28
C VAL A 446 -12.67 10.47 -1.64
N LEU A 447 -11.73 9.67 -1.16
CA LEU A 447 -10.31 9.78 -1.47
C LEU A 447 -9.94 8.86 -2.63
N LEU A 448 -9.20 9.42 -3.57
CA LEU A 448 -8.54 8.73 -4.68
C LEU A 448 -7.02 8.90 -4.59
N PHE A 449 -6.28 7.85 -4.93
CA PHE A 449 -4.82 7.90 -5.02
C PHE A 449 -4.28 7.46 -6.38
N GLY A 450 -3.04 7.83 -6.65
CA GLY A 450 -2.20 7.27 -7.70
C GLY A 450 -2.21 8.01 -9.02
N GLY A 451 -3.26 8.75 -9.30
CA GLY A 451 -3.44 9.37 -10.63
C GLY A 451 -3.71 8.36 -11.74
N GLY A 452 -4.03 8.85 -12.92
CA GLY A 452 -4.26 8.08 -14.13
C GLY A 452 -3.17 8.28 -15.19
N ALA A 453 -3.25 7.52 -16.25
CA ALA A 453 -2.29 7.55 -17.36
C ALA A 453 -2.18 8.90 -18.09
N TYR A 454 -3.12 9.79 -17.86
CA TYR A 454 -3.15 11.15 -18.44
C TYR A 454 -2.63 12.23 -17.49
N ASP A 455 -2.33 11.91 -16.22
CA ASP A 455 -1.91 12.91 -15.24
C ASP A 455 -0.42 13.28 -15.37
N GLY A 456 0.29 12.62 -16.27
CA GLY A 456 1.68 12.94 -16.60
C GLY A 456 2.58 12.92 -15.35
N SER A 457 3.40 13.95 -15.17
CA SER A 457 4.32 14.07 -14.03
C SER A 457 3.61 14.29 -12.68
N GLY A 458 2.31 14.51 -12.67
CA GLY A 458 1.52 14.59 -11.44
C GLY A 458 1.18 13.24 -10.85
N ALA A 459 1.12 12.18 -11.66
CA ALA A 459 0.83 10.83 -11.16
C ALA A 459 1.97 10.28 -10.30
N GLY A 460 1.62 9.46 -9.33
CA GLY A 460 2.54 8.80 -8.41
C GLY A 460 1.81 8.30 -7.18
N SER A 461 2.48 7.55 -6.31
CA SER A 461 1.83 6.97 -5.12
C SER A 461 1.28 8.03 -4.16
N GLY A 462 1.80 9.24 -4.20
CA GLY A 462 1.33 10.37 -3.39
C GLY A 462 0.28 11.26 -4.07
N HIS A 463 -0.10 11.00 -5.33
CA HIS A 463 -1.11 11.80 -6.00
C HIS A 463 -2.46 11.65 -5.27
N PHE A 464 -2.87 12.71 -4.61
CA PHE A 464 -4.01 12.76 -3.69
C PHE A 464 -5.20 13.45 -4.36
N GLY A 465 -6.28 12.72 -4.60
CA GLY A 465 -7.47 13.20 -5.26
C GLY A 465 -8.69 13.26 -4.36
N SER A 466 -9.24 14.44 -4.09
CA SER A 466 -10.49 14.64 -3.36
C SER A 466 -11.58 15.29 -4.22
N TYR A 467 -11.53 15.04 -5.53
CA TYR A 467 -12.46 15.62 -6.48
C TYR A 467 -13.86 15.00 -6.43
N TRP A 468 -13.96 13.70 -6.10
CA TRP A 468 -15.17 12.92 -6.30
C TRP A 468 -16.03 12.81 -5.05
N VAL A 469 -17.36 12.92 -5.28
CA VAL A 469 -18.35 12.47 -4.30
C VAL A 469 -18.57 10.97 -4.40
N GLN A 470 -19.15 10.36 -3.38
CA GLN A 470 -19.38 8.91 -3.28
C GLN A 470 -20.11 8.31 -4.49
N SER A 471 -21.10 9.02 -5.06
CA SER A 471 -21.88 8.56 -6.21
C SER A 471 -21.17 8.75 -7.55
N ALA A 472 -20.04 9.45 -7.59
CA ALA A 472 -19.30 9.65 -8.82
C ALA A 472 -18.67 8.36 -9.31
N PHE A 473 -18.65 8.15 -10.60
CA PHE A 473 -18.06 6.98 -11.24
C PHE A 473 -17.28 7.39 -12.49
N GLY A 474 -16.25 6.62 -12.82
CA GLY A 474 -15.44 6.86 -14.02
C GLY A 474 -14.68 5.64 -14.47
N ALA A 475 -14.44 5.60 -15.76
CA ALA A 475 -13.70 4.54 -16.40
C ALA A 475 -12.21 4.52 -16.06
N HIS A 476 -11.72 5.59 -15.46
CA HIS A 476 -10.35 5.79 -15.01
C HIS A 476 -10.20 5.61 -13.50
N VAL A 477 -11.16 4.94 -12.84
CA VAL A 477 -11.13 4.66 -11.40
C VAL A 477 -11.40 3.19 -11.16
N GLY A 478 -10.53 2.59 -10.39
CA GLY A 478 -10.61 1.23 -9.87
C GLY A 478 -10.23 1.19 -8.39
N PHE A 479 -9.91 0.01 -7.87
CA PHE A 479 -9.50 -0.15 -6.48
C PHE A 479 -8.68 -1.42 -6.30
N PHE A 480 -7.81 -1.42 -5.31
CA PHE A 480 -7.21 -2.63 -4.77
C PHE A 480 -8.11 -3.23 -3.69
N THR A 481 -8.09 -4.53 -3.58
CA THR A 481 -8.68 -5.22 -2.44
C THR A 481 -7.61 -5.67 -1.46
N THR A 482 -7.98 -5.72 -0.18
CA THR A 482 -7.12 -6.22 0.89
C THR A 482 -7.84 -7.24 1.75
N VAL A 483 -7.04 -8.15 2.32
CA VAL A 483 -7.46 -9.16 3.29
C VAL A 483 -6.57 -9.01 4.51
N LYS A 484 -7.15 -8.65 5.66
CA LYS A 484 -6.40 -8.57 6.93
C LYS A 484 -6.13 -9.98 7.43
N LEU A 485 -4.87 -10.23 7.74
CA LEU A 485 -4.42 -11.48 8.34
C LEU A 485 -4.43 -11.31 9.88
N ASP A 486 -4.87 -12.35 10.59
CA ASP A 486 -4.90 -12.35 12.06
C ASP A 486 -3.49 -12.53 12.65
#